data_a36dac78b42d13d3a70bee972eee1a3a
#
_entry.id   a36dac78b42d13d3a70bee972eee1a3a
#
_cell.length_a   1.000
_cell.length_b   1.000
_cell.length_c   1.000
_cell.angle_alpha   90.00
_cell.angle_beta   90.00
_cell.angle_gamma   90.00
#
_symmetry.space_group_name_H-M   'P 1'
#
loop_
_entity.id
_entity.type
_entity.pdbx_description
1 polymer ?
#
loop_
_entity_poly.entity_id
_entity_poly.type
_entity_poly.pdbx_seq_one_letter_code
_entity_poly.pdbx_strand_id
1 'polypeptide(L)'
;MSQSATQVAKPPARRVARKTEGRFAGLASFWAQFRRRTYGMVGLIILLLFTFMALAAPWLTPYKPEDMYLADRLAAPVWATYLPRFRGAPPTMRYTIDHDRWQLSQQKKATLSHEADAERGDLTVVQLSPVLPGEEPASADLSFTVHYPYDPPQTFDASFSYAVEAPGDAETTLAYVIVDPHGTEFTVWDATVYGSTGWTSDTVDSRNFLVKNKLGLSFFDDPAKVVFANKGDYRLVLRVSSSAASEAV
;
A
#
# COMPACT_ATOMS: atom_id res chain seq x y z
N MET A 1 105.36 -24.82 -39.20
CA MET A 1 104.47 -24.79 -38.03
C MET A 1 103.32 -23.89 -38.36
N SER A 2 102.18 -24.47 -38.81
CA SER A 2 100.96 -23.75 -39.21
C SER A 2 99.93 -23.98 -38.12
N GLN A 3 99.45 -22.96 -37.51
CA GLN A 3 98.31 -22.97 -36.56
C GLN A 3 97.03 -22.64 -37.36
N SER A 4 96.18 -23.63 -37.50
CA SER A 4 94.82 -23.46 -38.05
C SER A 4 93.94 -22.93 -36.96
N ALA A 5 93.43 -21.70 -37.15
CA ALA A 5 92.43 -21.11 -36.28
C ALA A 5 91.05 -21.67 -36.67
N THR A 6 90.43 -22.40 -35.73
CA THR A 6 89.10 -22.90 -35.87
C THR A 6 88.08 -21.79 -35.57
N GLN A 7 87.43 -21.29 -36.59
CA GLN A 7 86.28 -20.34 -36.41
C GLN A 7 85.11 -21.06 -35.82
N VAL A 8 84.72 -20.69 -34.58
CA VAL A 8 83.50 -21.12 -33.93
C VAL A 8 82.35 -20.30 -34.50
N ALA A 9 81.46 -20.96 -35.25
CA ALA A 9 80.26 -20.35 -35.78
C ALA A 9 79.25 -19.99 -34.66
N LYS A 10 78.91 -18.71 -34.59
CA LYS A 10 77.91 -18.14 -33.67
C LYS A 10 76.52 -18.65 -34.06
N PRO A 11 75.74 -19.25 -33.14
CA PRO A 11 74.41 -19.73 -33.48
C PRO A 11 73.46 -18.54 -33.79
N PRO A 12 72.47 -18.70 -34.72
CA PRO A 12 71.58 -17.61 -35.07
C PRO A 12 70.64 -17.28 -33.92
N ALA A 13 70.55 -15.98 -33.61
CA ALA A 13 69.61 -15.43 -32.60
C ALA A 13 68.17 -15.76 -32.98
N ARG A 14 67.62 -16.66 -32.22
CA ARG A 14 66.17 -17.01 -32.31
C ARG A 14 65.34 -15.79 -31.91
N ARG A 15 64.81 -15.04 -32.88
CA ARG A 15 63.85 -13.97 -32.65
C ARG A 15 62.62 -14.60 -32.02
N VAL A 16 62.48 -14.45 -30.69
CA VAL A 16 61.20 -14.74 -29.99
C VAL A 16 60.25 -13.64 -30.44
N ALA A 17 59.39 -13.98 -31.36
CA ALA A 17 58.24 -13.12 -31.69
C ALA A 17 57.41 -12.95 -30.42
N ARG A 18 57.53 -11.79 -29.78
CA ARG A 18 56.61 -11.36 -28.71
C ARG A 18 55.23 -11.20 -29.35
N LYS A 19 54.43 -12.27 -29.26
CA LYS A 19 53.03 -12.25 -29.59
C LYS A 19 52.39 -11.30 -28.59
N THR A 20 52.01 -10.10 -29.00
CA THR A 20 51.12 -9.22 -28.27
C THR A 20 49.78 -9.92 -28.19
N GLU A 21 49.65 -10.80 -27.23
CA GLU A 21 48.34 -11.37 -26.89
C GLU A 21 47.48 -10.22 -26.41
N GLY A 22 46.51 -9.86 -27.23
CA GLY A 22 45.54 -8.82 -26.90
C GLY A 22 44.87 -9.17 -25.55
N ARG A 23 44.58 -8.17 -24.75
CA ARG A 23 43.96 -8.27 -23.42
C ARG A 23 42.73 -9.20 -23.40
N PHE A 24 42.11 -9.49 -24.54
CA PHE A 24 40.99 -10.38 -24.72
C PHE A 24 41.35 -11.86 -24.94
N ALA A 25 42.59 -12.17 -25.33
CA ALA A 25 43.01 -13.56 -25.55
C ALA A 25 43.11 -14.33 -24.22
N GLY A 26 43.52 -13.65 -23.12
CA GLY A 26 43.53 -14.23 -21.79
C GLY A 26 42.14 -14.53 -21.27
N LEU A 27 41.18 -13.64 -21.52
CA LEU A 27 39.78 -13.84 -21.16
C LEU A 27 39.13 -14.96 -21.94
N ALA A 28 39.44 -15.10 -23.23
CA ALA A 28 38.91 -16.19 -24.05
C ALA A 28 39.44 -17.55 -23.63
N SER A 29 40.71 -17.66 -23.28
CA SER A 29 41.31 -18.90 -22.75
C SER A 29 40.77 -19.27 -21.38
N PHE A 30 40.60 -18.28 -20.48
CA PHE A 30 39.94 -18.47 -19.18
C PHE A 30 38.52 -18.96 -19.34
N TRP A 31 37.71 -18.34 -20.22
CA TRP A 31 36.36 -18.74 -20.50
C TRP A 31 36.23 -20.15 -21.05
N ALA A 32 37.13 -20.53 -21.99
CA ALA A 32 37.16 -21.88 -22.55
C ALA A 32 37.50 -22.96 -21.50
N GLN A 33 38.37 -22.63 -20.53
CA GLN A 33 38.72 -23.52 -19.44
C GLN A 33 37.60 -23.58 -18.37
N PHE A 34 37.01 -22.44 -18.05
CA PHE A 34 35.90 -22.33 -17.10
C PHE A 34 34.66 -23.11 -17.54
N ARG A 35 34.29 -23.01 -18.82
CA ARG A 35 33.14 -23.72 -19.40
C ARG A 35 33.27 -25.24 -19.36
N ARG A 36 34.50 -25.77 -19.24
CA ARG A 36 34.75 -27.22 -19.12
C ARG A 36 34.48 -27.77 -17.72
N ARG A 37 34.38 -26.88 -16.72
CA ARG A 37 34.11 -27.27 -15.34
C ARG A 37 32.64 -27.09 -14.99
N THR A 38 31.90 -28.20 -14.86
CA THR A 38 30.48 -28.21 -14.58
C THR A 38 30.09 -27.41 -13.35
N TYR A 39 30.87 -27.51 -12.26
CA TYR A 39 30.62 -26.74 -11.02
C TYR A 39 30.77 -25.23 -11.23
N GLY A 40 31.73 -24.79 -12.05
CA GLY A 40 31.89 -23.39 -12.38
C GLY A 40 30.68 -22.84 -13.16
N MET A 41 30.16 -23.61 -14.12
CA MET A 41 28.97 -23.22 -14.89
C MET A 41 27.72 -23.15 -14.03
N VAL A 42 27.52 -24.11 -13.11
CA VAL A 42 26.39 -24.05 -12.16
C VAL A 42 26.47 -22.81 -11.28
N GLY A 43 27.64 -22.51 -10.73
CA GLY A 43 27.84 -21.29 -9.93
C GLY A 43 27.59 -20.01 -10.73
N LEU A 44 28.01 -19.96 -11.99
CA LEU A 44 27.75 -18.82 -12.87
C LEU A 44 26.25 -18.64 -13.17
N ILE A 45 25.54 -19.73 -13.43
CA ILE A 45 24.09 -19.69 -13.68
C ILE A 45 23.35 -19.17 -12.45
N ILE A 46 23.72 -19.65 -11.26
CA ILE A 46 23.13 -19.17 -10.00
C ILE A 46 23.43 -17.68 -9.81
N LEU A 47 24.65 -17.26 -10.02
CA LEU A 47 25.04 -15.84 -9.91
C LEU A 47 24.24 -14.96 -10.88
N LEU A 48 24.13 -15.39 -12.15
CA LEU A 48 23.35 -14.65 -13.15
C LEU A 48 21.87 -14.60 -12.79
N LEU A 49 21.31 -15.68 -12.25
CA LEU A 49 19.94 -15.72 -11.79
C LEU A 49 19.68 -14.67 -10.68
N PHE A 50 20.54 -14.64 -9.65
CA PHE A 50 20.42 -13.65 -8.57
C PHE A 50 20.65 -12.23 -9.06
N THR A 51 21.62 -12.02 -9.95
CA THR A 51 21.88 -10.71 -10.56
C THR A 51 20.67 -10.25 -11.37
N PHE A 52 20.09 -11.15 -12.17
CA PHE A 52 18.87 -10.86 -12.92
C PHE A 52 17.70 -10.53 -12.00
N MET A 53 17.47 -11.31 -10.93
CA MET A 53 16.43 -11.03 -9.95
C MET A 53 16.64 -9.67 -9.27
N ALA A 54 17.88 -9.34 -8.92
CA ALA A 54 18.19 -8.03 -8.30
C ALA A 54 17.94 -6.85 -9.25
N LEU A 55 18.28 -6.99 -10.53
CA LEU A 55 18.02 -5.97 -11.54
C LEU A 55 16.54 -5.86 -11.91
N ALA A 56 15.83 -6.99 -11.90
CA ALA A 56 14.41 -7.04 -12.21
C ALA A 56 13.52 -6.68 -10.99
N ALA A 57 14.09 -6.62 -9.78
CA ALA A 57 13.37 -6.35 -8.55
C ALA A 57 12.45 -5.12 -8.62
N PRO A 58 12.85 -3.95 -9.17
CA PRO A 58 11.97 -2.79 -9.27
C PRO A 58 10.74 -3.02 -10.14
N TRP A 59 10.83 -3.95 -11.10
CA TRP A 59 9.71 -4.30 -12.00
C TRP A 59 8.85 -5.45 -11.47
N LEU A 60 9.46 -6.35 -10.68
CA LEU A 60 8.74 -7.47 -10.06
C LEU A 60 8.00 -7.06 -8.79
N THR A 61 8.46 -6.02 -8.11
CA THR A 61 7.90 -5.58 -6.83
C THR A 61 7.33 -4.16 -6.99
N PRO A 62 6.01 -4.01 -7.22
CA PRO A 62 5.37 -2.70 -7.34
C PRO A 62 5.31 -1.93 -6.01
N TYR A 63 5.76 -2.55 -4.92
CA TYR A 63 5.70 -1.99 -3.57
C TYR A 63 6.97 -1.23 -3.23
N LYS A 64 6.79 -0.11 -2.53
CA LYS A 64 7.92 0.67 -2.01
C LYS A 64 8.52 -0.06 -0.80
N PRO A 65 9.87 -0.08 -0.63
CA PRO A 65 10.50 -0.74 0.52
C PRO A 65 10.14 -0.11 1.87
N GLU A 66 9.53 1.07 1.85
CA GLU A 66 9.04 1.81 3.01
C GLU A 66 7.64 1.38 3.46
N ASP A 67 6.91 0.64 2.62
CA ASP A 67 5.58 0.13 2.95
C ASP A 67 5.69 -1.03 3.93
N MET A 68 5.69 -0.73 5.23
CA MET A 68 5.84 -1.74 6.29
C MET A 68 4.63 -2.66 6.47
N TYR A 69 3.47 -2.34 5.86
CA TYR A 69 2.20 -3.06 6.02
C TYR A 69 1.65 -3.57 4.69
N LEU A 70 2.49 -4.29 3.92
CA LEU A 70 2.11 -4.84 2.61
C LEU A 70 1.09 -5.97 2.68
N ALA A 71 1.06 -6.68 3.79
CA ALA A 71 0.13 -7.77 4.03
C ALA A 71 -0.10 -7.93 5.53
N ASP A 72 -1.28 -8.36 5.92
CA ASP A 72 -1.55 -8.74 7.29
C ASP A 72 -0.67 -9.95 7.67
N ARG A 73 -0.30 -10.06 8.94
CA ARG A 73 0.64 -11.07 9.47
C ARG A 73 0.31 -12.52 9.09
N LEU A 74 -0.95 -12.79 8.79
CA LEU A 74 -1.46 -14.13 8.45
C LEU A 74 -2.20 -14.14 7.12
N ALA A 75 -2.07 -13.09 6.28
CA ALA A 75 -2.69 -13.08 4.98
C ALA A 75 -2.12 -14.22 4.12
N ALA A 76 -3.00 -15.03 3.58
CA ALA A 76 -2.58 -16.08 2.65
C ALA A 76 -2.04 -15.44 1.37
N PRO A 77 -0.90 -15.90 0.85
CA PRO A 77 -0.40 -15.39 -0.43
C PRO A 77 -1.44 -15.63 -1.53
N VAL A 78 -1.49 -14.75 -2.51
CA VAL A 78 -2.49 -14.77 -3.59
C VAL A 78 -2.58 -16.13 -4.28
N TRP A 79 -1.45 -16.81 -4.49
CA TRP A 79 -1.43 -18.14 -5.07
C TRP A 79 -2.10 -19.22 -4.22
N ALA A 80 -2.23 -19.01 -2.90
CA ALA A 80 -2.88 -19.97 -2.01
C ALA A 80 -4.38 -20.10 -2.30
N THR A 81 -5.01 -19.07 -2.88
CA THR A 81 -6.43 -19.11 -3.29
C THR A 81 -6.73 -20.20 -4.34
N TYR A 82 -5.71 -20.66 -5.08
CA TYR A 82 -5.84 -21.79 -5.99
C TYR A 82 -5.98 -23.14 -5.27
N LEU A 83 -5.61 -23.20 -3.99
CA LEU A 83 -5.76 -24.42 -3.20
C LEU A 83 -7.20 -24.51 -2.66
N PRO A 84 -7.87 -25.68 -2.74
CA PRO A 84 -9.26 -25.83 -2.31
C PRO A 84 -9.54 -25.37 -0.86
N ARG A 85 -8.54 -25.50 0.02
CA ARG A 85 -8.63 -25.11 1.43
C ARG A 85 -8.70 -23.59 1.67
N PHE A 86 -8.21 -22.80 0.71
CA PHE A 86 -8.10 -21.34 0.83
C PHE A 86 -8.96 -20.58 -0.18
N ARG A 87 -9.91 -21.26 -0.85
CA ARG A 87 -10.77 -20.63 -1.87
C ARG A 87 -11.62 -19.46 -1.37
N GLY A 88 -11.94 -19.43 -0.08
CA GLY A 88 -12.68 -18.33 0.55
C GLY A 88 -11.81 -17.30 1.26
N ALA A 89 -10.50 -17.56 1.36
CA ALA A 89 -9.61 -16.67 2.10
C ALA A 89 -9.52 -15.28 1.41
N PRO A 90 -9.72 -14.18 2.15
CA PRO A 90 -9.58 -12.85 1.58
C PRO A 90 -8.12 -12.61 1.17
N PRO A 91 -7.88 -12.10 -0.05
CA PRO A 91 -6.58 -11.54 -0.39
C PRO A 91 -6.37 -10.26 0.41
N THR A 92 -5.11 -9.85 0.59
CA THR A 92 -4.83 -8.50 1.08
C THR A 92 -5.34 -7.50 0.03
N MET A 93 -6.37 -6.76 0.37
CA MET A 93 -6.98 -5.76 -0.49
C MET A 93 -6.69 -4.37 0.05
N ARG A 94 -6.15 -3.50 -0.78
CA ARG A 94 -5.95 -2.10 -0.47
C ARG A 94 -6.74 -1.25 -1.44
N TYR A 95 -7.60 -0.43 -0.91
CA TYR A 95 -8.35 0.54 -1.69
C TYR A 95 -7.85 1.94 -1.35
N THR A 96 -7.34 2.64 -2.34
CA THR A 96 -7.26 4.10 -2.30
C THR A 96 -8.54 4.61 -2.91
N ILE A 97 -9.31 5.35 -2.14
CA ILE A 97 -10.60 5.86 -2.60
C ILE A 97 -10.34 7.22 -3.23
N ASP A 98 -10.34 7.25 -4.56
CA ASP A 98 -10.23 8.49 -5.32
C ASP A 98 -11.46 9.37 -5.08
N HIS A 99 -11.32 10.68 -5.14
CA HIS A 99 -12.35 11.66 -4.77
C HIS A 99 -13.62 11.54 -5.59
N ASP A 100 -13.49 11.23 -6.87
CA ASP A 100 -14.60 11.08 -7.82
C ASP A 100 -15.45 9.82 -7.57
N ARG A 101 -14.98 8.90 -6.74
CA ARG A 101 -15.73 7.69 -6.35
C ARG A 101 -16.67 7.88 -5.18
N TRP A 102 -16.48 8.96 -4.41
CA TRP A 102 -17.38 9.28 -3.32
C TRP A 102 -18.74 9.77 -3.87
N GLN A 103 -19.80 9.17 -3.39
CA GLN A 103 -21.17 9.56 -3.73
C GLN A 103 -21.86 10.11 -2.50
N LEU A 104 -22.57 11.20 -2.69
CA LEU A 104 -23.43 11.76 -1.66
C LEU A 104 -24.69 10.90 -1.58
N SER A 105 -24.78 10.07 -0.54
CA SER A 105 -25.89 9.10 -0.39
C SER A 105 -27.07 9.68 0.39
N GLN A 106 -26.80 10.52 1.37
CA GLN A 106 -27.81 11.27 2.11
C GLN A 106 -27.31 12.69 2.33
N GLN A 107 -28.19 13.66 2.19
CA GLN A 107 -27.84 15.06 2.44
C GLN A 107 -29.04 15.80 3.05
N LYS A 108 -28.74 16.57 4.09
CA LYS A 108 -29.60 17.62 4.63
C LYS A 108 -28.83 18.90 4.68
N LYS A 109 -29.21 19.88 3.86
CA LYS A 109 -28.53 21.18 3.82
C LYS A 109 -27.00 21.07 3.57
N ALA A 110 -26.57 20.18 2.66
CA ALA A 110 -25.18 19.93 2.35
C ALA A 110 -24.92 19.96 0.84
N THR A 111 -23.73 20.37 0.46
CA THR A 111 -23.23 20.30 -0.93
C THR A 111 -21.84 19.65 -0.96
N LEU A 112 -21.55 18.93 -2.04
CA LEU A 112 -20.28 18.28 -2.28
C LEU A 112 -19.55 19.02 -3.40
N SER A 113 -18.29 19.35 -3.16
CA SER A 113 -17.37 19.84 -4.20
C SER A 113 -16.04 19.09 -4.15
N HIS A 114 -15.32 19.14 -5.25
CA HIS A 114 -13.98 18.58 -5.36
C HIS A 114 -13.01 19.73 -5.68
N GLU A 115 -11.96 19.83 -4.91
CA GLU A 115 -10.96 20.85 -5.04
C GLU A 115 -9.57 20.22 -5.18
N ALA A 116 -8.72 20.82 -6.00
CA ALA A 116 -7.33 20.39 -6.15
C ALA A 116 -6.46 21.24 -5.22
N ASP A 117 -5.76 20.58 -4.29
CA ASP A 117 -4.77 21.21 -3.43
C ASP A 117 -3.35 20.90 -3.95
N ALA A 118 -2.49 21.94 -4.03
CA ALA A 118 -1.15 21.81 -4.59
C ALA A 118 -0.21 20.95 -3.73
N GLU A 119 -0.48 20.83 -2.42
CA GLU A 119 0.36 20.07 -1.49
C GLU A 119 -0.19 18.66 -1.21
N ARG A 120 -1.52 18.51 -1.23
CA ARG A 120 -2.23 17.29 -0.81
C ARG A 120 -2.93 16.54 -1.93
N GLY A 121 -2.95 17.10 -3.12
CA GLY A 121 -3.67 16.53 -4.25
C GLY A 121 -5.15 16.89 -4.22
N ASP A 122 -6.00 16.00 -4.75
CA ASP A 122 -7.43 16.28 -4.82
C ASP A 122 -8.09 16.12 -3.44
N LEU A 123 -8.99 17.03 -3.11
CA LEU A 123 -9.74 17.07 -1.86
C LEU A 123 -11.23 16.89 -2.13
N THR A 124 -11.90 16.16 -1.24
CA THR A 124 -13.35 16.12 -1.19
C THR A 124 -13.83 17.11 -0.13
N VAL A 125 -14.53 18.17 -0.54
CA VAL A 125 -15.02 19.22 0.33
C VAL A 125 -16.52 19.06 0.51
N VAL A 126 -16.94 18.91 1.78
CA VAL A 126 -18.35 18.87 2.16
C VAL A 126 -18.71 20.21 2.80
N GLN A 127 -19.54 20.98 2.15
CA GLN A 127 -20.06 22.25 2.69
C GLN A 127 -21.42 22.01 3.32
N LEU A 128 -21.53 22.25 4.61
CA LEU A 128 -22.79 22.23 5.35
C LEU A 128 -23.35 23.63 5.44
N SER A 129 -24.65 23.79 5.16
CA SER A 129 -25.30 25.07 5.31
C SER A 129 -25.45 25.44 6.80
N PRO A 130 -25.36 26.72 7.15
CA PRO A 130 -25.57 27.15 8.52
C PRO A 130 -26.93 26.68 9.06
N VAL A 131 -26.94 26.26 10.32
CA VAL A 131 -28.14 25.77 11.02
C VAL A 131 -28.49 26.78 12.10
N LEU A 132 -29.76 27.18 12.18
CA LEU A 132 -30.24 28.07 13.22
C LEU A 132 -30.52 27.28 14.51
N PRO A 133 -30.43 27.92 15.69
CA PRO A 133 -30.78 27.28 16.95
C PRO A 133 -32.20 26.70 16.92
N GLY A 134 -32.34 25.42 17.26
CA GLY A 134 -33.62 24.69 17.23
C GLY A 134 -33.96 24.01 15.90
N GLU A 135 -33.15 24.18 14.87
CA GLU A 135 -33.32 23.40 13.63
C GLU A 135 -32.59 22.05 13.70
N GLU A 136 -33.01 21.12 12.84
CA GLU A 136 -32.27 19.86 12.67
C GLU A 136 -30.85 20.10 12.16
N PRO A 137 -29.82 19.36 12.67
CA PRO A 137 -28.44 19.50 12.23
C PRO A 137 -28.30 19.26 10.72
N ALA A 138 -27.42 20.05 10.10
CA ALA A 138 -27.03 19.79 8.72
C ALA A 138 -26.17 18.49 8.69
N SER A 139 -26.40 17.64 7.72
CA SER A 139 -25.67 16.38 7.63
C SER A 139 -25.44 15.95 6.19
N ALA A 140 -24.33 15.23 6.00
CA ALA A 140 -23.97 14.60 4.74
C ALA A 140 -23.37 13.23 4.98
N ASP A 141 -23.81 12.25 4.20
CA ASP A 141 -23.24 10.91 4.16
C ASP A 141 -22.53 10.74 2.80
N LEU A 142 -21.20 10.67 2.82
CA LEU A 142 -20.38 10.27 1.68
C LEU A 142 -20.25 8.76 1.68
N SER A 143 -20.64 8.10 0.61
CA SER A 143 -20.59 6.64 0.55
C SER A 143 -19.75 6.14 -0.62
N PHE A 144 -19.08 5.01 -0.39
CA PHE A 144 -18.36 4.24 -1.38
C PHE A 144 -18.73 2.76 -1.23
N THR A 145 -19.04 2.09 -2.34
CA THR A 145 -19.45 0.68 -2.31
C THR A 145 -18.28 -0.23 -2.69
N VAL A 146 -18.06 -1.25 -1.86
CA VAL A 146 -17.03 -2.29 -2.06
C VAL A 146 -17.69 -3.64 -2.16
N HIS A 147 -17.46 -4.36 -3.23
CA HIS A 147 -17.89 -5.75 -3.37
C HIS A 147 -16.92 -6.68 -2.64
N TYR A 148 -17.41 -7.39 -1.60
CA TYR A 148 -16.61 -8.29 -0.77
C TYR A 148 -17.16 -9.72 -0.80
N PRO A 149 -16.68 -10.60 -1.71
CA PRO A 149 -17.16 -11.96 -1.88
C PRO A 149 -16.44 -13.01 -1.01
N TYR A 150 -15.53 -12.57 -0.14
CA TYR A 150 -14.63 -13.44 0.61
C TYR A 150 -15.18 -13.82 1.99
N ASP A 151 -14.52 -14.76 2.65
CA ASP A 151 -14.73 -15.03 4.08
C ASP A 151 -14.27 -13.84 4.93
N PRO A 152 -14.73 -13.68 6.18
CA PRO A 152 -14.33 -12.55 7.02
C PRO A 152 -12.82 -12.37 7.10
N PRO A 153 -12.30 -11.13 6.94
CA PRO A 153 -10.88 -10.86 7.06
C PRO A 153 -10.43 -11.02 8.51
N GLN A 154 -9.14 -11.16 8.71
CA GLN A 154 -8.59 -11.19 10.08
C GLN A 154 -8.51 -9.79 10.69
N THR A 155 -8.23 -8.80 9.85
CA THR A 155 -8.14 -7.40 10.24
C THR A 155 -8.62 -6.51 9.10
N PHE A 156 -9.04 -5.31 9.45
CA PHE A 156 -9.19 -4.20 8.52
C PHE A 156 -8.61 -2.93 9.14
N ASP A 157 -8.13 -2.05 8.31
CA ASP A 157 -7.69 -0.73 8.68
C ASP A 157 -8.15 0.30 7.65
N ALA A 158 -8.32 1.54 8.11
CA ALA A 158 -8.62 2.68 7.26
C ALA A 158 -7.85 3.90 7.78
N SER A 159 -7.21 4.63 6.89
CA SER A 159 -6.50 5.87 7.22
C SER A 159 -7.08 7.00 6.38
N PHE A 160 -7.34 8.12 7.01
CA PHE A 160 -7.89 9.31 6.37
C PHE A 160 -7.39 10.57 7.06
N SER A 161 -7.41 11.66 6.32
CA SER A 161 -7.08 12.98 6.85
C SER A 161 -8.25 13.92 6.61
N TYR A 162 -8.51 14.77 7.57
CA TYR A 162 -9.62 15.73 7.51
C TYR A 162 -9.22 17.06 8.12
N ALA A 163 -9.90 18.10 7.70
CA ALA A 163 -9.88 19.41 8.34
C ALA A 163 -11.33 19.92 8.45
N VAL A 164 -11.64 20.66 9.48
CA VAL A 164 -12.96 21.25 9.69
C VAL A 164 -12.79 22.76 9.72
N GLU A 165 -13.60 23.46 8.92
CA GLU A 165 -13.73 24.90 8.97
C GLU A 165 -15.15 25.22 9.41
N ALA A 166 -15.32 25.71 10.62
CA ALA A 166 -16.63 26.01 11.19
C ALA A 166 -16.61 27.39 11.91
N PRO A 167 -17.69 28.16 11.82
CA PRO A 167 -17.78 29.44 12.51
C PRO A 167 -17.93 29.25 14.03
N GLY A 168 -17.19 30.03 14.80
CA GLY A 168 -17.30 30.06 16.28
C GLY A 168 -17.04 28.69 16.90
N ASP A 169 -17.92 28.28 17.82
CA ASP A 169 -17.85 26.99 18.53
C ASP A 169 -18.85 25.96 17.98
N ALA A 170 -19.17 26.02 16.70
CA ALA A 170 -20.07 25.06 16.08
C ALA A 170 -19.54 23.63 16.28
N GLU A 171 -20.40 22.75 16.78
CA GLU A 171 -20.07 21.36 16.99
C GLU A 171 -20.21 20.60 15.66
N THR A 172 -19.14 19.99 15.22
CA THR A 172 -19.11 19.14 14.04
C THR A 172 -18.74 17.71 14.45
N THR A 173 -19.62 16.78 14.15
CA THR A 173 -19.37 15.35 14.38
C THR A 173 -19.04 14.67 13.06
N LEU A 174 -17.95 13.94 13.06
CA LEU A 174 -17.49 13.11 11.98
C LEU A 174 -17.61 11.64 12.41
N ALA A 175 -18.08 10.77 11.54
CA ALA A 175 -18.13 9.34 11.83
C ALA A 175 -17.77 8.51 10.61
N TYR A 176 -17.02 7.42 10.83
CA TYR A 176 -16.77 6.41 9.81
C TYR A 176 -17.62 5.18 10.12
N VAL A 177 -18.54 4.88 9.21
CA VAL A 177 -19.54 3.83 9.34
C VAL A 177 -19.36 2.81 8.22
N ILE A 178 -19.36 1.54 8.56
CA ILE A 178 -19.38 0.44 7.61
C ILE A 178 -20.80 -0.14 7.63
N VAL A 179 -21.42 -0.17 6.48
CA VAL A 179 -22.77 -0.75 6.33
C VAL A 179 -22.64 -2.09 5.62
N ASP A 180 -23.13 -3.14 6.24
CA ASP A 180 -23.07 -4.50 5.71
C ASP A 180 -24.09 -4.69 4.55
N PRO A 181 -24.05 -5.82 3.82
CA PRO A 181 -25.00 -6.11 2.73
C PRO A 181 -26.47 -6.19 3.16
N HIS A 182 -26.73 -6.36 4.47
CA HIS A 182 -28.10 -6.40 5.02
C HIS A 182 -28.58 -5.02 5.52
N GLY A 183 -27.69 -4.00 5.46
CA GLY A 183 -28.01 -2.65 5.91
C GLY A 183 -27.69 -2.39 7.38
N THR A 184 -26.97 -3.31 8.06
CA THR A 184 -26.53 -3.08 9.44
C THR A 184 -25.38 -2.08 9.45
N GLU A 185 -25.50 -1.05 10.25
CA GLU A 185 -24.47 0.00 10.41
C GLU A 185 -23.53 -0.32 11.56
N PHE A 186 -22.24 -0.27 11.29
CA PHE A 186 -21.15 -0.42 12.25
C PHE A 186 -20.35 0.87 12.33
N THR A 187 -20.52 1.67 13.36
CA THR A 187 -19.69 2.86 13.59
C THR A 187 -18.34 2.42 14.15
N VAL A 188 -17.31 2.53 13.34
CA VAL A 188 -15.94 2.09 13.70
C VAL A 188 -15.07 3.22 14.22
N TRP A 189 -15.44 4.47 13.89
CA TRP A 189 -14.76 5.66 14.38
C TRP A 189 -15.73 6.84 14.38
N ASP A 190 -15.56 7.73 15.36
CA ASP A 190 -16.21 9.05 15.39
C ASP A 190 -15.31 10.04 16.12
N ALA A 191 -15.43 11.29 15.74
CA ALA A 191 -14.80 12.44 16.38
C ALA A 191 -15.78 13.61 16.42
N THR A 192 -15.74 14.33 17.53
CA THR A 192 -16.46 15.61 17.67
C THR A 192 -15.45 16.73 17.74
N VAL A 193 -15.64 17.72 16.90
CA VAL A 193 -14.78 18.88 16.74
C VAL A 193 -15.58 20.13 17.04
N TYR A 194 -15.03 21.05 17.81
CA TYR A 194 -15.60 22.35 18.11
C TYR A 194 -14.82 23.43 17.36
N GLY A 195 -15.55 24.20 16.53
CA GLY A 195 -14.93 25.23 15.70
C GLY A 195 -14.05 24.68 14.57
N SER A 196 -13.08 25.48 14.15
CA SER A 196 -12.17 25.11 13.06
C SER A 196 -10.95 24.35 13.56
N THR A 197 -10.55 23.30 12.83
CA THR A 197 -9.29 22.56 13.07
C THR A 197 -8.40 22.61 11.85
N GLY A 198 -7.09 22.54 12.08
CA GLY A 198 -6.15 22.23 11.02
C GLY A 198 -6.27 20.76 10.57
N TRP A 199 -5.46 20.39 9.59
CA TRP A 199 -5.41 19.03 9.09
C TRP A 199 -5.02 18.02 10.17
N THR A 200 -5.87 17.04 10.37
CA THR A 200 -5.72 15.92 11.32
C THR A 200 -5.77 14.62 10.54
N SER A 201 -4.92 13.66 10.91
CA SER A 201 -4.92 12.33 10.32
C SER A 201 -5.27 11.29 11.38
N ASP A 202 -6.22 10.45 11.06
CA ASP A 202 -6.65 9.36 11.92
C ASP A 202 -6.55 8.01 11.21
N THR A 203 -6.36 6.96 12.02
CA THR A 203 -6.32 5.58 11.55
C THR A 203 -7.24 4.71 12.39
N VAL A 204 -8.15 4.05 11.73
CA VAL A 204 -9.01 3.01 12.31
C VAL A 204 -8.33 1.68 12.11
N ASP A 205 -8.03 0.95 13.19
CA ASP A 205 -7.49 -0.41 13.13
C ASP A 205 -8.44 -1.33 13.92
N SER A 206 -8.96 -2.36 13.27
CA SER A 206 -9.88 -3.34 13.87
C SER A 206 -9.31 -4.03 15.12
N ARG A 207 -7.99 -4.04 15.28
CA ARG A 207 -7.31 -4.59 16.46
C ARG A 207 -7.31 -3.62 17.64
N ASN A 208 -7.64 -2.36 17.41
CA ASN A 208 -7.68 -1.35 18.45
C ASN A 208 -8.85 -1.61 19.39
N PHE A 209 -8.58 -1.56 20.70
CA PHE A 209 -9.61 -1.70 21.74
C PHE A 209 -10.73 -0.66 21.63
N LEU A 210 -10.42 0.53 21.14
CA LEU A 210 -11.44 1.57 20.92
C LEU A 210 -12.51 1.14 19.90
N VAL A 211 -12.11 0.47 18.82
CA VAL A 211 -13.04 -0.06 17.79
C VAL A 211 -13.90 -1.16 18.42
N LYS A 212 -13.31 -2.06 19.21
CA LYS A 212 -14.08 -3.09 19.93
C LYS A 212 -15.13 -2.50 20.84
N ASN A 213 -14.73 -1.50 21.63
CA ASN A 213 -15.62 -0.84 22.58
C ASN A 213 -16.77 -0.10 21.90
N LYS A 214 -16.49 0.59 20.78
CA LYS A 214 -17.53 1.26 19.98
C LYS A 214 -18.55 0.29 19.39
N LEU A 215 -18.10 -0.88 18.97
CA LEU A 215 -18.96 -1.94 18.45
C LEU A 215 -19.67 -2.74 19.57
N GLY A 216 -19.44 -2.43 20.85
CA GLY A 216 -20.00 -3.15 21.97
C GLY A 216 -19.55 -4.60 22.09
N LEU A 217 -18.36 -4.92 21.57
CA LEU A 217 -17.83 -6.27 21.49
C LEU A 217 -17.08 -6.66 22.74
N SER A 218 -17.11 -7.96 23.09
CA SER A 218 -16.30 -8.54 24.14
C SER A 218 -14.81 -8.53 23.79
N PHE A 219 -13.95 -8.66 24.79
CA PHE A 219 -12.50 -8.74 24.60
C PHE A 219 -12.07 -9.86 23.64
N PHE A 220 -12.80 -10.97 23.64
CA PHE A 220 -12.50 -12.13 22.80
C PHE A 220 -13.10 -12.04 21.38
N ASP A 221 -14.00 -11.11 21.14
CA ASP A 221 -14.61 -10.94 19.83
C ASP A 221 -13.62 -10.27 18.87
N ASP A 222 -13.74 -10.62 17.59
CA ASP A 222 -12.92 -10.07 16.52
C ASP A 222 -13.77 -9.08 15.70
N PRO A 223 -13.48 -7.77 15.75
CA PRO A 223 -14.25 -6.77 15.04
C PRO A 223 -14.35 -7.04 13.53
N ALA A 224 -13.26 -7.52 12.93
CA ALA A 224 -13.24 -7.80 11.51
C ALA A 224 -14.23 -8.91 11.12
N LYS A 225 -14.33 -9.95 11.95
CA LYS A 225 -15.29 -11.05 11.73
C LYS A 225 -16.73 -10.63 11.95
N VAL A 226 -16.99 -9.69 12.85
CA VAL A 226 -18.33 -9.19 13.12
C VAL A 226 -18.78 -8.26 12.01
N VAL A 227 -17.94 -7.28 11.64
CA VAL A 227 -18.26 -6.30 10.61
C VAL A 227 -18.40 -6.94 9.23
N PHE A 228 -17.47 -7.85 8.87
CA PHE A 228 -17.44 -8.54 7.58
C PHE A 228 -18.00 -9.97 7.64
N ALA A 229 -18.98 -10.23 8.50
CA ALA A 229 -19.59 -11.55 8.64
C ALA A 229 -20.28 -12.04 7.36
N ASN A 230 -20.78 -11.13 6.55
CA ASN A 230 -21.58 -11.40 5.37
C ASN A 230 -20.78 -11.16 4.09
N LYS A 231 -21.09 -11.91 3.02
CA LYS A 231 -20.53 -11.67 1.68
C LYS A 231 -21.46 -10.78 0.90
N GLY A 232 -20.95 -9.82 0.15
CA GLY A 232 -21.77 -8.95 -0.69
C GLY A 232 -21.21 -7.53 -0.80
N ASP A 233 -22.09 -6.59 -1.02
CA ASP A 233 -21.75 -5.19 -1.24
C ASP A 233 -21.78 -4.43 0.10
N TYR A 234 -20.63 -4.00 0.54
CA TYR A 234 -20.46 -3.14 1.71
C TYR A 234 -20.42 -1.69 1.28
N ARG A 235 -21.05 -0.82 2.08
CA ARG A 235 -20.93 0.63 1.90
C ARG A 235 -20.05 1.20 3.02
N LEU A 236 -18.98 1.85 2.62
CA LEU A 236 -18.14 2.65 3.50
C LEU A 236 -18.73 4.06 3.52
N VAL A 237 -19.11 4.56 4.68
CA VAL A 237 -19.80 5.84 4.82
C VAL A 237 -18.99 6.75 5.73
N LEU A 238 -18.66 7.92 5.21
CA LEU A 238 -18.17 9.05 6.01
C LEU A 238 -19.36 9.96 6.27
N ARG A 239 -19.83 9.98 7.50
CA ARG A 239 -20.92 10.82 7.95
C ARG A 239 -20.39 12.07 8.60
N VAL A 240 -20.88 13.22 8.15
CA VAL A 240 -20.55 14.51 8.72
C VAL A 240 -21.86 15.17 9.15
N SER A 241 -21.90 15.69 10.37
CA SER A 241 -23.04 16.47 10.84
C SER A 241 -22.56 17.67 11.63
N SER A 242 -23.25 18.80 11.48
CA SER A 242 -22.94 20.02 12.23
C SER A 242 -24.20 20.55 12.88
N SER A 243 -24.07 20.88 14.18
CA SER A 243 -25.10 21.57 14.94
C SER A 243 -24.90 23.10 14.84
N ALA A 244 -25.91 23.86 15.27
CA ALA A 244 -25.78 25.31 15.38
C ALA A 244 -24.64 25.66 16.34
N ALA A 245 -23.87 26.72 16.00
CA ALA A 245 -22.94 27.33 16.94
C ALA A 245 -23.71 27.77 18.19
N SER A 246 -23.21 27.44 19.38
CA SER A 246 -23.73 28.04 20.60
C SER A 246 -23.41 29.53 20.52
N GLU A 247 -24.42 30.39 20.55
CA GLU A 247 -24.19 31.80 20.77
C GLU A 247 -23.47 31.94 22.12
N ALA A 248 -22.20 32.35 22.08
CA ALA A 248 -21.52 32.82 23.28
C ALA A 248 -22.22 34.11 23.74
N VAL A 249 -22.96 34.01 24.82
CA VAL A 249 -23.51 35.16 25.54
C VAL A 249 -22.41 35.84 26.30
#